data_470708ab06d84fdf49293b3dd420a8f3
#
_entry.id   470708ab06d84fdf49293b3dd420a8f3
#
_cell.length_a   1.000
_cell.length_b   1.000
_cell.length_c   1.000
_cell.angle_alpha   90.00
_cell.angle_beta   90.00
_cell.angle_gamma   90.00
#
_symmetry.space_group_name_H-M   'P 1'
#
loop_
_entity.id
_entity.type
_entity.pdbx_description
1 polymer ?
#
loop_
_entity_poly.entity_id
_entity_poly.type
_entity_poly.pdbx_seq_one_letter_code
_entity_poly.pdbx_strand_id
1 'polypeptide(L)'
;PPPFFFNYPATTDIYTLSLHDALPIYSNLLFHASMPMNADGTLKEVDILGKKYKGEALLKRVGQLIRTAYFAEEDNPEKAFARDFIWYLWCGKNSPAFDKSKMATFERYFLTDKETHKEVKGYYYTLRDREDICDMILDEFGVEGEHRHIINGHVPVKAVKGEKPIKANGKLMVIDGGFSKAYQPETGIAGYTLVYHSRGFQLVQHEPFTSTQKAIEEGQDIKSTTQIVELSSQRMMVKDTDKGRELMVQIEDLKKLLVAYQNGIIKEEIGRAHV
;
A
#
# COMPACT_ATOMS: atom_id res chain seq x y z
N PRO A 1 -30.19 3.68 2.98
CA PRO A 1 -29.29 4.80 2.94
C PRO A 1 -28.27 4.51 1.85
N PRO A 2 -28.02 5.44 0.91
CA PRO A 2 -26.99 5.24 -0.09
C PRO A 2 -25.63 5.10 0.61
N PRO A 3 -24.69 4.31 0.06
CA PRO A 3 -23.36 4.29 0.58
C PRO A 3 -22.84 5.73 0.55
N PHE A 4 -22.20 6.15 1.63
CA PHE A 4 -21.49 7.41 1.68
C PHE A 4 -20.34 7.36 0.67
N PHE A 5 -20.64 7.68 -0.57
CA PHE A 5 -19.63 8.11 -1.51
C PHE A 5 -19.18 9.48 -1.00
N PHE A 6 -18.03 9.52 -0.38
CA PHE A 6 -17.34 10.76 -0.16
C PHE A 6 -17.15 11.39 -1.54
N ASN A 7 -17.88 12.46 -1.77
CA ASN A 7 -17.86 13.25 -3.00
C ASN A 7 -16.56 14.11 -3.01
N TYR A 8 -15.41 13.41 -2.96
CA TYR A 8 -14.10 13.98 -3.16
C TYR A 8 -13.40 13.14 -4.22
N PRO A 9 -13.67 13.37 -5.51
CA PRO A 9 -12.96 12.68 -6.58
C PRO A 9 -11.44 12.83 -6.43
N ALA A 10 -10.97 14.00 -6.00
CA ALA A 10 -9.56 14.25 -5.73
C ALA A 10 -8.97 13.39 -4.61
N THR A 11 -9.74 13.01 -3.57
CA THR A 11 -9.23 12.16 -2.48
C THR A 11 -9.08 10.71 -2.90
N THR A 12 -10.00 10.19 -3.70
CA THR A 12 -9.91 8.81 -4.20
C THR A 12 -8.72 8.65 -5.14
N ASP A 13 -8.50 9.62 -6.03
CA ASP A 13 -7.35 9.62 -6.95
C ASP A 13 -6.02 9.78 -6.20
N ILE A 14 -5.98 10.59 -5.12
CA ILE A 14 -4.83 10.71 -4.22
C ILE A 14 -4.52 9.37 -3.56
N TYR A 15 -5.51 8.62 -3.09
CA TYR A 15 -5.27 7.31 -2.48
C TYR A 15 -4.75 6.28 -3.49
N THR A 16 -5.20 6.32 -4.72
CA THR A 16 -4.73 5.43 -5.78
C THR A 16 -3.30 5.78 -6.21
N LEU A 17 -2.95 7.07 -6.29
CA LEU A 17 -1.59 7.55 -6.54
C LEU A 17 -0.68 7.38 -5.31
N SER A 18 -1.20 7.46 -4.10
CA SER A 18 -0.41 7.36 -2.86
C SER A 18 -0.13 5.93 -2.40
N LEU A 19 -0.48 4.89 -3.18
CA LEU A 19 0.10 3.54 -2.99
C LEU A 19 1.62 3.51 -3.23
N HIS A 20 2.20 4.58 -3.75
CA HIS A 20 3.64 4.82 -3.76
C HIS A 20 4.15 5.45 -2.45
N ASP A 21 3.23 5.89 -1.60
CA ASP A 21 3.44 6.30 -0.22
C ASP A 21 3.15 5.10 0.70
N ALA A 22 3.59 5.14 1.95
CA ALA A 22 3.21 4.13 2.93
C ALA A 22 2.00 4.62 3.70
N LEU A 23 1.01 3.76 3.85
CA LEU A 23 -0.23 4.05 4.56
C LEU A 23 -0.37 3.16 5.79
N PRO A 24 -0.19 3.70 7.01
CA PRO A 24 -0.64 3.03 8.21
C PRO A 24 -2.17 3.03 8.27
N ILE A 25 -2.79 1.85 8.20
CA ILE A 25 -4.25 1.69 8.29
C ILE A 25 -4.56 0.53 9.22
N TYR A 26 -5.32 0.76 10.29
CA TYR A 26 -5.75 -0.27 11.22
C TYR A 26 -4.61 -1.16 11.73
N SER A 27 -3.51 -0.56 12.18
CA SER A 27 -2.28 -1.25 12.59
C SER A 27 -1.60 -2.05 11.46
N ASN A 28 -1.86 -1.72 10.20
CA ASN A 28 -1.19 -2.30 9.06
C ASN A 28 -0.48 -1.23 8.24
N LEU A 29 0.68 -1.57 7.72
CA LEU A 29 1.47 -0.72 6.85
C LEU A 29 1.35 -1.20 5.41
N LEU A 30 0.77 -0.37 4.55
CA LEU A 30 0.61 -0.65 3.13
C LEU A 30 1.59 0.17 2.31
N PHE A 31 2.37 -0.46 1.45
CA PHE A 31 3.19 0.21 0.43
C PHE A 31 3.32 -0.64 -0.83
N HIS A 32 3.62 0.02 -1.97
CA HIS A 32 3.56 -0.64 -3.27
C HIS A 32 4.53 -1.82 -3.42
N ALA A 33 5.83 -1.60 -3.28
CA ALA A 33 6.83 -2.58 -3.70
C ALA A 33 7.91 -2.88 -2.67
N SER A 34 8.68 -1.89 -2.27
CA SER A 34 9.92 -2.08 -1.53
C SER A 34 10.15 -0.99 -0.50
N MET A 35 10.92 -1.36 0.52
CA MET A 35 11.59 -0.44 1.42
C MET A 35 13.10 -0.52 1.12
N PRO A 36 13.71 0.50 0.49
CA PRO A 36 15.14 0.44 0.15
C PRO A 36 16.01 0.14 1.36
N MET A 37 16.84 -0.90 1.25
CA MET A 37 17.66 -1.42 2.35
C MET A 37 19.10 -1.67 1.93
N ASN A 38 20.00 -1.67 2.91
CA ASN A 38 21.36 -2.15 2.79
C ASN A 38 21.42 -3.67 3.03
N ALA A 39 22.55 -4.29 2.70
CA ALA A 39 22.76 -5.73 2.87
C ALA A 39 22.67 -6.19 4.33
N ASP A 40 23.01 -5.32 5.27
CA ASP A 40 22.96 -5.57 6.72
C ASP A 40 21.54 -5.46 7.33
N GLY A 41 20.54 -5.07 6.51
CA GLY A 41 19.16 -4.90 6.96
C GLY A 41 18.82 -3.49 7.44
N THR A 42 19.76 -2.55 7.40
CA THR A 42 19.46 -1.16 7.73
C THR A 42 18.75 -0.45 6.58
N LEU A 43 17.96 0.58 6.91
CA LEU A 43 17.27 1.40 5.91
C LEU A 43 18.28 2.21 5.09
N LYS A 44 18.13 2.17 3.78
CA LYS A 44 19.04 2.84 2.85
C LYS A 44 18.67 4.29 2.66
N GLU A 45 19.69 5.16 2.71
CA GLU A 45 19.53 6.56 2.34
C GLU A 45 19.46 6.73 0.82
N VAL A 46 18.49 7.50 0.36
CA VAL A 46 18.28 7.91 -1.03
C VAL A 46 18.41 9.43 -1.10
N ASP A 47 19.27 9.91 -2.00
CA ASP A 47 19.43 11.35 -2.22
C ASP A 47 18.34 11.88 -3.15
N ILE A 48 17.66 12.92 -2.73
CA ILE A 48 16.68 13.67 -3.51
C ILE A 48 17.02 15.15 -3.42
N LEU A 49 17.52 15.72 -4.49
CA LEU A 49 17.95 17.12 -4.55
C LEU A 49 18.98 17.52 -3.48
N GLY A 50 19.99 16.66 -3.24
CA GLY A 50 21.05 16.89 -2.27
C GLY A 50 20.66 16.67 -0.81
N LYS A 51 19.42 16.21 -0.56
CA LYS A 51 18.96 15.83 0.78
C LYS A 51 18.71 14.34 0.84
N LYS A 52 19.22 13.71 1.89
CA LYS A 52 19.09 12.27 2.11
C LYS A 52 17.83 11.93 2.89
N TYR A 53 17.11 10.93 2.41
CA TYR A 53 15.88 10.41 2.99
C TYR A 53 15.96 8.89 3.11
N LYS A 54 15.36 8.32 4.15
CA LYS A 54 15.20 6.86 4.32
C LYS A 54 13.88 6.57 5.01
N GLY A 55 13.44 5.31 4.97
CA GLY A 55 12.25 4.83 5.68
C GLY A 55 11.00 5.68 5.42
N GLU A 56 10.33 6.04 6.50
CA GLU A 56 9.11 6.85 6.46
C GLU A 56 9.34 8.21 5.78
N ALA A 57 10.45 8.88 6.09
CA ALA A 57 10.76 10.18 5.51
C ALA A 57 10.94 10.10 3.98
N LEU A 58 11.52 9.01 3.46
CA LEU A 58 11.65 8.76 2.03
C LEU A 58 10.27 8.62 1.38
N LEU A 59 9.41 7.76 1.91
CA LEU A 59 8.09 7.53 1.32
C LEU A 59 7.20 8.77 1.42
N LYS A 60 7.24 9.51 2.52
CA LYS A 60 6.55 10.81 2.63
C LYS A 60 7.03 11.80 1.56
N ARG A 61 8.36 11.88 1.32
CA ARG A 61 8.90 12.77 0.28
C ARG A 61 8.49 12.31 -1.12
N VAL A 62 8.51 11.03 -1.40
CA VAL A 62 8.00 10.44 -2.66
C VAL A 62 6.54 10.82 -2.88
N GLY A 63 5.68 10.62 -1.89
CA GLY A 63 4.27 10.99 -1.98
C GLY A 63 4.06 12.50 -2.20
N GLN A 64 4.88 13.36 -1.58
CA GLN A 64 4.84 14.81 -1.86
C GLN A 64 5.19 15.11 -3.32
N LEU A 65 6.26 14.52 -3.85
CA LEU A 65 6.67 14.73 -5.25
C LEU A 65 5.61 14.24 -6.24
N ILE A 66 4.99 13.09 -6.00
CA ILE A 66 3.89 12.61 -6.85
C ILE A 66 2.72 13.60 -6.85
N ARG A 67 2.33 14.10 -5.69
CA ARG A 67 1.26 15.11 -5.58
C ARG A 67 1.66 16.43 -6.26
N THR A 68 2.89 16.88 -6.09
CA THR A 68 3.41 18.07 -6.79
C THR A 68 3.37 17.89 -8.30
N ALA A 69 3.83 16.73 -8.81
CA ALA A 69 3.82 16.43 -10.24
C ALA A 69 2.42 16.50 -10.86
N TYR A 70 1.41 16.06 -10.12
CA TYR A 70 0.04 15.95 -10.62
C TYR A 70 -0.79 17.21 -10.39
N PHE A 71 -0.76 17.77 -9.18
CA PHE A 71 -1.69 18.83 -8.78
C PHE A 71 -1.12 20.24 -8.81
N ALA A 72 0.22 20.43 -8.77
CA ALA A 72 0.78 21.76 -8.74
C ALA A 72 0.53 22.50 -10.06
N GLU A 73 0.41 23.82 -9.97
CA GLU A 73 0.35 24.70 -11.14
C GLU A 73 1.66 24.66 -11.94
N GLU A 74 1.61 25.03 -13.23
CA GLU A 74 2.77 24.93 -14.14
C GLU A 74 3.93 25.86 -13.75
N ASP A 75 3.67 26.92 -13.03
CA ASP A 75 4.67 27.88 -12.51
C ASP A 75 5.34 27.39 -11.22
N ASN A 76 4.90 26.28 -10.64
CA ASN A 76 5.54 25.71 -9.45
C ASN A 76 6.96 25.25 -9.78
N PRO A 77 8.01 25.79 -9.08
CA PRO A 77 9.41 25.53 -9.42
C PRO A 77 9.83 24.06 -9.25
N GLU A 78 9.10 23.29 -8.47
CA GLU A 78 9.40 21.87 -8.23
C GLU A 78 8.67 20.93 -9.20
N LYS A 79 7.66 21.39 -9.93
CA LYS A 79 6.79 20.53 -10.75
C LYS A 79 7.55 19.80 -11.86
N ALA A 80 8.48 20.46 -12.53
CA ALA A 80 9.29 19.86 -13.59
C ALA A 80 10.13 18.68 -13.04
N PHE A 81 10.85 18.93 -11.93
CA PHE A 81 11.60 17.89 -11.25
C PHE A 81 10.69 16.74 -10.77
N ALA A 82 9.54 17.06 -10.20
CA ALA A 82 8.60 16.08 -9.71
C ALA A 82 8.06 15.16 -10.81
N ARG A 83 7.81 15.68 -12.03
CA ARG A 83 7.46 14.86 -13.21
C ARG A 83 8.59 13.93 -13.63
N ASP A 84 9.81 14.42 -13.67
CA ASP A 84 10.98 13.59 -13.99
C ASP A 84 11.23 12.53 -12.91
N PHE A 85 10.95 12.86 -11.65
CA PHE A 85 11.06 11.94 -10.53
C PHE A 85 10.07 10.76 -10.62
N ILE A 86 8.89 10.93 -11.22
CA ILE A 86 7.97 9.80 -11.49
C ILE A 86 8.61 8.76 -12.40
N TRP A 87 9.37 9.20 -13.41
CA TRP A 87 10.14 8.27 -14.26
C TRP A 87 11.19 7.50 -13.46
N TYR A 88 11.92 8.20 -12.57
CA TYR A 88 12.84 7.53 -11.65
C TYR A 88 12.12 6.52 -10.75
N LEU A 89 10.95 6.85 -10.21
CA LEU A 89 10.19 5.93 -9.38
C LEU A 89 9.87 4.63 -10.12
N TRP A 90 9.55 4.71 -11.39
CA TRP A 90 9.19 3.55 -12.19
C TRP A 90 10.38 2.63 -12.51
N CYS A 91 11.55 3.15 -12.78
CA CYS A 91 12.67 2.34 -13.29
C CYS A 91 14.01 2.53 -12.54
N GLY A 92 14.04 3.40 -11.54
CA GLY A 92 15.27 3.79 -10.87
C GLY A 92 15.76 2.80 -9.83
N LYS A 93 17.07 2.71 -9.70
CA LYS A 93 17.73 1.97 -8.63
C LYS A 93 17.37 2.60 -7.27
N ASN A 94 17.10 1.75 -6.27
CA ASN A 94 16.67 2.14 -4.93
C ASN A 94 15.34 2.92 -4.89
N SER A 95 14.56 2.90 -5.98
CA SER A 95 13.22 3.44 -5.96
C SER A 95 12.31 2.56 -5.09
N PRO A 96 11.53 3.10 -4.15
CA PRO A 96 10.61 2.30 -3.35
C PRO A 96 9.48 1.65 -4.17
N ALA A 97 9.23 2.14 -5.40
CA ALA A 97 8.23 1.58 -6.29
C ALA A 97 8.77 0.48 -7.22
N PHE A 98 10.10 0.31 -7.33
CA PHE A 98 10.73 -0.63 -8.25
C PHE A 98 11.86 -1.45 -7.62
N ASP A 99 12.85 -0.79 -7.03
CA ASP A 99 13.99 -1.33 -6.28
C ASP A 99 14.71 -2.48 -6.97
N LYS A 100 15.08 -2.24 -8.22
CA LYS A 100 16.01 -3.09 -8.96
C LYS A 100 17.18 -2.26 -9.48
N SER A 101 18.26 -2.93 -9.87
CA SER A 101 19.45 -2.25 -10.38
C SER A 101 19.20 -1.42 -11.64
N LYS A 102 18.30 -1.86 -12.48
CA LYS A 102 17.85 -1.23 -13.72
C LYS A 102 16.56 -1.88 -14.21
N MET A 103 15.86 -1.24 -15.14
CA MET A 103 14.82 -1.84 -15.95
C MET A 103 15.41 -2.26 -17.30
N ALA A 104 15.48 -3.54 -17.57
CA ALA A 104 16.12 -4.10 -18.77
C ALA A 104 15.14 -4.35 -19.93
N THR A 105 14.10 -3.53 -20.07
CA THR A 105 13.07 -3.72 -21.10
C THR A 105 13.64 -3.53 -22.51
N PHE A 106 14.34 -2.43 -22.74
CA PHE A 106 14.91 -2.13 -24.04
C PHE A 106 16.06 -3.08 -24.40
N GLU A 107 16.90 -3.43 -23.44
CA GLU A 107 17.96 -4.41 -23.63
C GLU A 107 17.41 -5.75 -24.11
N ARG A 108 16.28 -6.20 -23.55
CA ARG A 108 15.63 -7.45 -23.98
C ARG A 108 15.08 -7.41 -25.40
N TYR A 109 14.69 -6.24 -25.89
CA TYR A 109 14.20 -6.08 -27.26
C TYR A 109 15.31 -5.88 -28.28
N PHE A 110 16.39 -5.16 -27.93
CA PHE A 110 17.35 -4.67 -28.91
C PHE A 110 18.73 -5.29 -28.80
N LEU A 111 19.07 -5.95 -27.69
CA LEU A 111 20.37 -6.54 -27.47
C LEU A 111 20.27 -8.07 -27.36
N THR A 112 21.21 -8.75 -28.02
CA THR A 112 21.31 -10.22 -27.94
C THR A 112 22.09 -10.71 -26.72
N ASP A 113 22.94 -9.87 -26.15
CA ASP A 113 23.70 -10.17 -24.95
C ASP A 113 22.82 -10.27 -23.72
N LYS A 114 22.62 -11.50 -23.22
CA LYS A 114 21.77 -11.79 -22.08
C LYS A 114 22.28 -11.25 -20.74
N GLU A 115 23.57 -10.94 -20.64
CA GLU A 115 24.09 -10.29 -19.42
C GLU A 115 23.48 -8.90 -19.23
N THR A 116 23.17 -8.20 -20.33
CA THR A 116 22.49 -6.90 -20.29
C THR A 116 21.05 -6.98 -19.80
N HIS A 117 20.41 -8.18 -19.88
CA HIS A 117 19.04 -8.40 -19.46
C HIS A 117 18.88 -8.63 -17.95
N LYS A 118 19.98 -8.78 -17.21
CA LYS A 118 19.94 -9.08 -15.78
C LYS A 118 19.50 -7.87 -14.98
N GLU A 119 18.48 -8.07 -14.15
CA GLU A 119 17.99 -7.12 -13.16
C GLU A 119 18.26 -7.70 -11.77
N VAL A 120 18.99 -6.97 -10.94
CA VAL A 120 19.28 -7.36 -9.56
C VAL A 120 18.30 -6.65 -8.65
N LYS A 121 17.51 -7.39 -7.88
CA LYS A 121 16.57 -6.87 -6.91
C LYS A 121 17.29 -6.24 -5.72
N GLY A 122 16.66 -5.23 -5.09
CA GLY A 122 17.14 -4.64 -3.85
C GLY A 122 17.10 -5.64 -2.69
N TYR A 123 17.83 -5.33 -1.63
CA TYR A 123 17.97 -6.23 -0.47
C TYR A 123 16.65 -6.46 0.28
N TYR A 124 15.70 -5.55 0.21
CA TYR A 124 14.37 -5.77 0.78
C TYR A 124 13.77 -7.11 0.34
N TYR A 125 13.85 -7.45 -0.94
CA TYR A 125 13.26 -8.69 -1.47
C TYR A 125 13.90 -9.98 -0.94
N THR A 126 15.09 -9.91 -0.40
CA THR A 126 15.78 -11.04 0.25
C THR A 126 15.63 -11.04 1.76
N LEU A 127 15.44 -9.87 2.36
CA LEU A 127 15.37 -9.70 3.82
C LEU A 127 13.94 -9.72 4.37
N ARG A 128 12.95 -9.46 3.54
CA ARG A 128 11.55 -9.29 3.94
C ARG A 128 10.90 -10.54 4.56
N ASP A 129 11.54 -11.72 4.44
CA ASP A 129 11.07 -12.95 5.07
C ASP A 129 11.48 -13.07 6.54
N ARG A 130 12.23 -12.10 7.07
CA ARG A 130 12.69 -12.04 8.46
C ARG A 130 11.73 -11.19 9.29
N GLU A 131 11.31 -11.72 10.44
CA GLU A 131 10.41 -11.03 11.38
C GLU A 131 11.02 -9.74 11.93
N ASP A 132 12.30 -9.77 12.33
CA ASP A 132 13.01 -8.61 12.86
C ASP A 132 13.09 -7.44 11.88
N ILE A 133 13.20 -7.74 10.58
CA ILE A 133 13.16 -6.73 9.53
C ILE A 133 11.75 -6.14 9.38
N CYS A 134 10.73 -6.97 9.42
CA CYS A 134 9.35 -6.51 9.37
C CYS A 134 9.02 -5.64 10.58
N ASP A 135 9.41 -6.06 11.78
CA ASP A 135 9.20 -5.29 13.00
C ASP A 135 9.94 -3.94 12.95
N MET A 136 11.21 -3.92 12.51
CA MET A 136 11.96 -2.68 12.34
C MET A 136 11.29 -1.70 11.37
N ILE A 137 10.73 -2.20 10.26
CA ILE A 137 9.98 -1.36 9.32
C ILE A 137 8.69 -0.83 9.97
N LEU A 138 7.94 -1.68 10.67
CA LEU A 138 6.70 -1.26 11.35
C LEU A 138 6.97 -0.21 12.43
N ASP A 139 8.06 -0.38 13.19
CA ASP A 139 8.52 0.58 14.22
C ASP A 139 8.93 1.93 13.61
N GLU A 140 9.61 1.92 12.46
CA GLU A 140 10.00 3.14 11.71
C GLU A 140 8.77 3.98 11.31
N PHE A 141 7.63 3.34 11.03
CA PHE A 141 6.38 4.01 10.69
C PHE A 141 5.45 4.24 11.88
N GLY A 142 5.90 3.95 13.11
CA GLY A 142 5.10 4.11 14.31
C GLY A 142 3.83 3.24 14.33
N VAL A 143 3.85 2.10 13.62
CA VAL A 143 2.73 1.15 13.62
C VAL A 143 2.83 0.31 14.88
N GLU A 144 1.91 0.53 15.81
CA GLU A 144 1.87 -0.13 17.12
C GLU A 144 0.84 -1.27 17.17
N GLY A 145 0.98 -2.12 18.18
CA GLY A 145 0.05 -3.21 18.46
C GLY A 145 0.64 -4.60 18.20
N GLU A 146 0.00 -5.62 18.75
CA GLU A 146 0.41 -7.02 18.63
C GLU A 146 0.10 -7.57 17.23
N HIS A 147 -1.04 -7.16 16.68
CA HIS A 147 -1.56 -7.59 15.37
C HIS A 147 -1.22 -6.56 14.29
N ARG A 148 0.07 -6.36 14.03
CA ARG A 148 0.56 -5.41 13.02
C ARG A 148 1.23 -6.13 11.85
N HIS A 149 0.92 -5.68 10.63
CA HIS A 149 1.38 -6.35 9.42
C HIS A 149 1.86 -5.35 8.37
N ILE A 150 2.73 -5.84 7.49
CA ILE A 150 3.09 -5.19 6.24
C ILE A 150 2.29 -5.84 5.12
N ILE A 151 1.71 -5.03 4.25
CA ILE A 151 0.99 -5.47 3.04
C ILE A 151 1.63 -4.80 1.84
N ASN A 152 2.17 -5.59 0.92
CA ASN A 152 2.77 -5.07 -0.31
C ASN A 152 2.51 -5.94 -1.54
N GLY A 153 2.98 -5.47 -2.72
CA GLY A 153 2.78 -6.12 -4.01
C GLY A 153 3.99 -6.00 -4.93
N HIS A 154 3.75 -5.55 -6.16
CA HIS A 154 4.71 -5.30 -7.25
C HIS A 154 5.46 -6.52 -7.79
N VAL A 155 5.87 -7.46 -6.95
CA VAL A 155 6.55 -8.69 -7.39
C VAL A 155 5.59 -9.85 -7.18
N PRO A 156 5.00 -10.38 -8.26
CA PRO A 156 4.04 -11.47 -8.16
C PRO A 156 4.58 -12.69 -7.46
N VAL A 157 3.75 -13.28 -6.60
CA VAL A 157 4.06 -14.55 -5.91
C VAL A 157 4.03 -15.69 -6.91
N LYS A 158 5.12 -16.43 -6.99
CA LYS A 158 5.24 -17.60 -7.90
C LYS A 158 4.70 -18.86 -7.24
N ALA A 159 3.37 -18.94 -7.10
CA ALA A 159 2.71 -20.08 -6.44
C ALA A 159 3.05 -21.43 -7.08
N VAL A 160 3.21 -21.49 -8.41
CA VAL A 160 3.68 -22.70 -9.13
C VAL A 160 5.05 -23.19 -8.61
N LYS A 161 5.90 -22.29 -8.12
CA LYS A 161 7.21 -22.60 -7.55
C LYS A 161 7.18 -22.84 -6.05
N GLY A 162 5.99 -22.89 -5.45
CA GLY A 162 5.80 -23.07 -4.01
C GLY A 162 6.06 -21.82 -3.17
N GLU A 163 6.18 -20.63 -3.80
CA GLU A 163 6.30 -19.39 -3.06
C GLU A 163 4.97 -19.08 -2.35
N LYS A 164 5.06 -18.69 -1.07
CA LYS A 164 3.89 -18.37 -0.25
C LYS A 164 3.70 -16.85 -0.20
N PRO A 165 2.44 -16.37 -0.26
CA PRO A 165 2.13 -14.94 -0.13
C PRO A 165 2.32 -14.42 1.31
N ILE A 166 2.19 -15.29 2.29
CA ILE A 166 2.37 -14.97 3.71
C ILE A 166 3.82 -15.26 4.09
N LYS A 167 4.53 -14.27 4.60
CA LYS A 167 5.96 -14.29 4.89
C LYS A 167 6.22 -13.78 6.31
N ALA A 168 7.46 -13.93 6.79
CA ALA A 168 7.89 -13.45 8.10
C ALA A 168 6.91 -13.85 9.21
N ASN A 169 6.55 -15.14 9.25
CA ASN A 169 5.62 -15.72 10.24
C ASN A 169 4.29 -14.95 10.37
N GLY A 170 3.74 -14.48 9.23
CA GLY A 170 2.49 -13.73 9.18
C GLY A 170 2.65 -12.20 9.19
N LYS A 171 3.83 -11.68 9.49
CA LYS A 171 4.07 -10.22 9.55
C LYS A 171 4.04 -9.51 8.21
N LEU A 172 4.27 -10.24 7.11
CA LEU A 172 4.23 -9.69 5.76
C LEU A 172 3.26 -10.49 4.88
N MET A 173 2.37 -9.77 4.22
CA MET A 173 1.47 -10.30 3.20
C MET A 173 1.79 -9.69 1.84
N VAL A 174 2.20 -10.52 0.88
CA VAL A 174 2.43 -10.12 -0.51
C VAL A 174 1.19 -10.48 -1.31
N ILE A 175 0.40 -9.48 -1.69
CA ILE A 175 -0.91 -9.67 -2.33
C ILE A 175 -0.89 -9.57 -3.85
N ASP A 176 0.30 -9.52 -4.46
CA ASP A 176 0.44 -9.54 -5.91
C ASP A 176 0.47 -10.97 -6.45
N GLY A 177 -0.57 -11.32 -7.16
CA GLY A 177 -0.70 -12.61 -7.85
C GLY A 177 -0.57 -12.51 -9.35
N GLY A 178 -0.30 -11.32 -9.91
CA GLY A 178 -0.23 -11.10 -11.34
C GLY A 178 -1.55 -11.32 -12.05
N PHE A 179 -2.54 -10.43 -11.87
CA PHE A 179 -3.87 -10.53 -12.48
C PHE A 179 -3.85 -10.62 -14.02
N SER A 180 -2.80 -10.08 -14.65
CA SER A 180 -2.67 -10.16 -16.10
C SER A 180 -2.50 -11.60 -16.56
N LYS A 181 -3.25 -11.98 -17.58
CA LYS A 181 -3.16 -13.30 -18.22
C LYS A 181 -1.72 -13.66 -18.62
N ALA A 182 -0.89 -12.67 -18.96
CA ALA A 182 0.50 -12.87 -19.32
C ALA A 182 1.37 -13.39 -18.16
N TYR A 183 1.00 -13.11 -16.91
CA TYR A 183 1.74 -13.59 -15.72
C TYR A 183 1.26 -14.95 -15.22
N GLN A 184 0.05 -15.37 -15.54
CA GLN A 184 -0.54 -16.61 -15.03
C GLN A 184 0.31 -17.88 -15.28
N PRO A 185 1.02 -18.04 -16.42
CA PRO A 185 1.93 -19.18 -16.60
C PRO A 185 3.10 -19.18 -15.61
N GLU A 186 3.53 -18.02 -15.12
CA GLU A 186 4.62 -17.92 -14.15
C GLU A 186 4.14 -18.01 -12.69
N THR A 187 2.96 -17.46 -12.41
CA THR A 187 2.40 -17.43 -11.05
C THR A 187 1.55 -18.64 -10.72
N GLY A 188 0.85 -19.21 -11.73
CA GLY A 188 -0.08 -20.34 -11.58
C GLY A 188 -1.45 -19.98 -11.01
N ILE A 189 -1.69 -18.68 -10.79
CA ILE A 189 -2.93 -18.14 -10.19
C ILE A 189 -3.39 -16.91 -10.96
N ALA A 190 -4.64 -16.50 -10.74
CA ALA A 190 -5.19 -15.27 -11.30
C ALA A 190 -5.03 -14.05 -10.37
N GLY A 191 -4.61 -14.25 -9.15
CA GLY A 191 -4.38 -13.16 -8.20
C GLY A 191 -4.79 -13.48 -6.77
N TYR A 192 -4.61 -12.51 -5.89
CA TYR A 192 -5.03 -12.57 -4.50
C TYR A 192 -6.00 -11.43 -4.18
N THR A 193 -6.95 -11.72 -3.28
CA THR A 193 -7.75 -10.71 -2.58
C THR A 193 -7.50 -10.85 -1.09
N LEU A 194 -7.04 -9.80 -0.43
CA LEU A 194 -6.94 -9.75 1.00
C LEU A 194 -8.22 -9.16 1.58
N VAL A 195 -8.90 -9.92 2.44
CA VAL A 195 -10.11 -9.48 3.13
C VAL A 195 -9.77 -9.22 4.59
N TYR A 196 -9.91 -7.96 5.00
CA TYR A 196 -9.82 -7.57 6.41
C TYR A 196 -11.21 -7.41 7.00
N HIS A 197 -11.46 -8.08 8.09
CA HIS A 197 -12.74 -8.00 8.79
C HIS A 197 -12.53 -7.95 10.32
N SER A 198 -13.61 -7.75 11.06
CA SER A 198 -13.56 -7.53 12.51
C SER A 198 -12.93 -8.66 13.34
N ARG A 199 -12.54 -9.77 12.74
CA ARG A 199 -11.87 -10.89 13.42
C ARG A 199 -10.50 -11.23 12.83
N GLY A 200 -9.97 -10.42 11.89
CA GLY A 200 -8.64 -10.63 11.32
C GLY A 200 -8.61 -10.66 9.80
N PHE A 201 -7.69 -11.41 9.23
CA PHE A 201 -7.42 -11.43 7.80
C PHE A 201 -7.73 -12.78 7.16
N GLN A 202 -8.28 -12.71 5.96
CA GLN A 202 -8.44 -13.82 5.05
C GLN A 202 -7.79 -13.49 3.71
N LEU A 203 -7.00 -14.41 3.18
CA LEU A 203 -6.42 -14.31 1.85
C LEU A 203 -7.18 -15.24 0.91
N VAL A 204 -7.76 -14.67 -0.13
CA VAL A 204 -8.46 -15.40 -1.17
C VAL A 204 -7.55 -15.49 -2.38
N GLN A 205 -7.20 -16.70 -2.78
CA GLN A 205 -6.44 -16.98 -4.00
C GLN A 205 -7.42 -17.35 -5.11
N HIS A 206 -7.31 -16.68 -6.25
CA HIS A 206 -8.15 -16.92 -7.42
C HIS A 206 -7.44 -17.82 -8.42
N GLU A 207 -8.13 -18.83 -8.93
CA GLU A 207 -7.65 -19.68 -10.02
C GLU A 207 -7.79 -18.95 -11.37
N PRO A 208 -6.92 -19.27 -12.35
CA PRO A 208 -7.02 -18.70 -13.69
C PRO A 208 -8.38 -18.99 -14.33
N PHE A 209 -8.99 -17.94 -14.90
CA PHE A 209 -10.20 -18.10 -15.68
C PHE A 209 -9.90 -18.89 -16.97
N THR A 210 -10.62 -19.97 -17.21
CA THR A 210 -10.36 -20.86 -18.34
C THR A 210 -10.94 -20.33 -19.65
N SER A 211 -12.26 -20.19 -19.74
CA SER A 211 -12.95 -19.60 -20.89
C SER A 211 -14.40 -19.27 -20.57
N THR A 212 -14.96 -18.26 -21.24
CA THR A 212 -16.39 -17.92 -21.16
C THR A 212 -17.27 -19.11 -21.55
N GLN A 213 -16.87 -19.84 -22.59
CA GLN A 213 -17.62 -21.00 -23.06
C GLN A 213 -17.75 -22.07 -21.99
N LYS A 214 -16.64 -22.45 -21.32
CA LYS A 214 -16.68 -23.41 -20.21
C LYS A 214 -17.49 -22.90 -19.03
N ALA A 215 -17.38 -21.62 -18.69
CA ALA A 215 -18.16 -21.02 -17.62
C ALA A 215 -19.67 -21.14 -17.87
N ILE A 216 -20.11 -20.95 -19.12
CA ILE A 216 -21.53 -21.05 -19.53
C ILE A 216 -21.97 -22.52 -19.59
N GLU A 217 -21.21 -23.39 -20.27
CA GLU A 217 -21.57 -24.78 -20.52
C GLU A 217 -21.54 -25.63 -19.26
N GLU A 218 -20.58 -25.41 -18.39
CA GLU A 218 -20.34 -26.19 -17.19
C GLU A 218 -20.90 -25.52 -15.91
N GLY A 219 -21.43 -24.31 -16.04
CA GLY A 219 -21.89 -23.51 -14.88
C GLY A 219 -20.77 -23.21 -13.88
N GLN A 220 -19.51 -23.22 -14.34
CA GLN A 220 -18.36 -23.00 -13.47
C GLN A 220 -18.13 -21.53 -13.22
N ASP A 221 -18.19 -21.14 -11.96
CA ASP A 221 -17.71 -19.84 -11.50
C ASP A 221 -16.18 -19.85 -11.34
N ILE A 222 -15.58 -18.69 -11.12
CA ILE A 222 -14.15 -18.56 -10.79
C ILE A 222 -13.91 -19.30 -9.47
N LYS A 223 -13.09 -20.32 -9.53
CA LYS A 223 -12.70 -21.06 -8.32
C LYS A 223 -11.75 -20.21 -7.49
N SER A 224 -11.98 -20.20 -6.20
CA SER A 224 -11.15 -19.47 -5.23
C SER A 224 -10.92 -20.33 -4.00
N THR A 225 -9.71 -20.23 -3.46
CA THR A 225 -9.33 -20.87 -2.20
C THR A 225 -9.12 -19.80 -1.15
N THR A 226 -9.77 -19.93 0.00
CA THR A 226 -9.63 -19.01 1.11
C THR A 226 -8.72 -19.58 2.18
N GLN A 227 -7.72 -18.79 2.59
CA GLN A 227 -6.84 -19.10 3.71
C GLN A 227 -7.04 -18.06 4.81
N ILE A 228 -7.24 -18.50 6.04
CA ILE A 228 -7.22 -17.64 7.21
C ILE A 228 -5.75 -17.30 7.49
N VAL A 229 -5.41 -16.03 7.47
CA VAL A 229 -4.06 -15.53 7.78
C VAL A 229 -3.94 -15.29 9.28
N GLU A 230 -4.95 -14.63 9.83
CA GLU A 230 -5.04 -14.31 11.25
C GLU A 230 -6.50 -14.34 11.69
N LEU A 231 -6.73 -14.87 12.89
CA LEU A 231 -8.03 -14.89 13.52
C LEU A 231 -7.91 -14.42 14.98
N SER A 232 -8.47 -13.25 15.27
CA SER A 232 -8.58 -12.76 16.63
C SER A 232 -9.76 -13.40 17.37
N SER A 233 -9.54 -13.77 18.62
CA SER A 233 -10.60 -14.25 19.53
C SER A 233 -11.59 -13.12 19.86
N GLN A 234 -11.12 -11.89 19.94
CA GLN A 234 -11.95 -10.72 20.18
C GLN A 234 -12.31 -10.03 18.87
N ARG A 235 -13.55 -9.61 18.77
CA ARG A 235 -14.02 -8.84 17.62
C ARG A 235 -13.54 -7.40 17.72
N MET A 236 -12.81 -6.91 16.75
CA MET A 236 -12.45 -5.51 16.61
C MET A 236 -13.70 -4.70 16.28
N MET A 237 -14.00 -3.70 17.10
CA MET A 237 -15.09 -2.76 16.89
C MET A 237 -14.55 -1.48 16.26
N VAL A 238 -15.42 -0.67 15.64
CA VAL A 238 -15.01 0.63 15.06
C VAL A 238 -14.28 1.51 16.08
N LYS A 239 -14.72 1.53 17.33
CA LYS A 239 -14.07 2.29 18.41
C LYS A 239 -12.62 1.88 18.70
N ASP A 240 -12.25 0.67 18.33
CA ASP A 240 -10.90 0.10 18.58
C ASP A 240 -9.93 0.46 17.45
N THR A 241 -10.43 1.00 16.33
CA THR A 241 -9.63 1.47 15.20
C THR A 241 -9.07 2.87 15.42
N ASP A 242 -8.02 3.26 14.69
CA ASP A 242 -7.46 4.61 14.74
C ASP A 242 -8.53 5.67 14.47
N LYS A 243 -9.32 5.45 13.41
CA LYS A 243 -10.42 6.35 13.07
C LYS A 243 -11.52 6.38 14.13
N GLY A 244 -11.79 5.26 14.76
CA GLY A 244 -12.73 5.18 15.88
C GLY A 244 -12.24 5.97 17.09
N ARG A 245 -10.94 5.91 17.41
CA ARG A 245 -10.34 6.72 18.48
C ARG A 245 -10.43 8.23 18.19
N GLU A 246 -10.11 8.66 16.97
CA GLU A 246 -10.32 10.06 16.56
C GLU A 246 -11.76 10.51 16.72
N LEU A 247 -12.71 9.69 16.28
CA LEU A 247 -14.16 9.99 16.42
C LEU A 247 -14.58 10.06 17.88
N MET A 248 -14.05 9.22 18.74
CA MET A 248 -14.35 9.27 20.19
C MET A 248 -13.87 10.59 20.81
N VAL A 249 -12.69 11.09 20.45
CA VAL A 249 -12.21 12.42 20.89
C VAL A 249 -13.15 13.51 20.43
N GLN A 250 -13.56 13.51 19.15
CA GLN A 250 -14.50 14.49 18.60
C GLN A 250 -15.86 14.43 19.30
N ILE A 251 -16.36 13.23 19.62
CA ILE A 251 -17.61 13.05 20.35
C ILE A 251 -17.52 13.68 21.76
N GLU A 252 -16.41 13.45 22.46
CA GLU A 252 -16.21 14.04 23.79
C GLU A 252 -16.12 15.58 23.73
N ASP A 253 -15.49 16.14 22.72
CA ASP A 253 -15.42 17.59 22.53
C ASP A 253 -16.79 18.18 22.18
N LEU A 254 -17.56 17.50 21.34
CA LEU A 254 -18.95 17.91 21.06
C LEU A 254 -19.84 17.86 22.29
N LYS A 255 -19.67 16.85 23.17
CA LYS A 255 -20.39 16.80 24.45
C LYS A 255 -20.04 17.98 25.36
N LYS A 256 -18.75 18.32 25.46
CA LYS A 256 -18.30 19.52 26.22
C LYS A 256 -18.89 20.80 25.64
N LEU A 257 -18.89 20.92 24.31
CA LEU A 257 -19.49 22.06 23.62
C LEU A 257 -20.99 22.17 23.91
N LEU A 258 -21.73 21.07 23.84
CA LEU A 258 -23.14 21.03 24.18
C LEU A 258 -23.41 21.52 25.61
N VAL A 259 -22.64 21.05 26.58
CA VAL A 259 -22.72 21.50 27.98
C VAL A 259 -22.43 22.98 28.11
N ALA A 260 -21.45 23.51 27.38
CA ALA A 260 -21.10 24.94 27.38
C ALA A 260 -22.27 25.81 26.86
N TYR A 261 -22.94 25.36 25.78
CA TYR A 261 -24.17 26.03 25.30
C TYR A 261 -25.30 25.96 26.31
N GLN A 262 -25.57 24.80 26.88
CA GLN A 262 -26.65 24.63 27.88
C GLN A 262 -26.43 25.50 29.11
N ASN A 263 -25.20 25.71 29.53
CA ASN A 263 -24.83 26.56 30.66
C ASN A 263 -24.68 28.05 30.32
N GLY A 264 -24.90 28.45 29.04
CA GLY A 264 -24.79 29.83 28.61
C GLY A 264 -23.35 30.38 28.57
N ILE A 265 -22.33 29.49 28.65
CA ILE A 265 -20.91 29.87 28.55
C ILE A 265 -20.60 30.32 27.13
N ILE A 266 -21.21 29.65 26.16
CA ILE A 266 -21.10 30.00 24.73
C ILE A 266 -22.49 30.43 24.27
N LYS A 267 -22.59 31.58 23.63
CA LYS A 267 -23.80 32.09 23.01
C LYS A 267 -23.79 31.76 21.54
N GLU A 268 -24.89 31.26 21.01
CA GLU A 268 -25.06 31.04 19.59
C GLU A 268 -25.15 32.39 18.87
N GLU A 269 -24.22 32.74 18.05
CA GLU A 269 -24.39 33.84 17.10
C GLU A 269 -25.24 33.32 15.95
N ILE A 270 -26.53 33.62 15.98
CA ILE A 270 -27.42 33.36 14.86
C ILE A 270 -26.93 34.24 13.71
N GLY A 271 -26.19 33.63 12.80
CA GLY A 271 -25.73 34.29 11.59
C GLY A 271 -26.92 34.86 10.83
N ARG A 272 -26.91 36.16 10.58
CA ARG A 272 -27.92 36.80 9.72
C ARG A 272 -27.83 36.10 8.37
N ALA A 273 -28.88 35.35 8.04
CA ALA A 273 -29.05 34.88 6.67
C ALA A 273 -29.04 36.12 5.78
N HIS A 274 -28.07 36.20 4.89
CA HIS A 274 -28.12 37.17 3.81
C HIS A 274 -29.28 36.78 2.92
N VAL A 275 -30.34 37.59 3.01
CA VAL A 275 -31.47 37.57 2.07
C VAL A 275 -31.01 38.19 0.77
#